data_110f514c12034636ca754083fecfd16e
#
_entry.id   110f514c12034636ca754083fecfd16e
#
_cell.length_a   1.000
_cell.length_b   1.000
_cell.length_c   1.000
_cell.angle_alpha   90.00
_cell.angle_beta   90.00
_cell.angle_gamma   90.00
#
_symmetry.space_group_name_H-M   'P 1'
#
loop_
_entity.id
_entity.type
_entity.pdbx_description
1 polymer ?
#
loop_
_entity_poly.entity_id
_entity_poly.type
_entity_poly.pdbx_seq_one_letter_code
_entity_poly.pdbx_strand_id
1 'polypeptide(L)'
;MRENHTTADEVQAAAAPPHDPRPDLLGLPPESLRHALGELSDRPFRAEQIFQALHVRGVREFAAMTDLRKDLRERLAERFRIGWPEIASRAPSADGTCKYLLRLHDGATIEAVDIPDGRRRTLCISSQAGCALACSFCVTGFWGAGRNLTAGEIVSQVLAIRADRPPAGAASPLPEGSPGVPAAEGLRLVFMGMGEPLLNLAALRPAIDVLGHTISLRRITVSTAGVVPGIEELAGWERRPNLAVSLHAPDDERRSQAMPINRSYPLSELLAALRRYPLERGRKITFEYLLIRGWNDAVTDADRLVKLVSGVRAKVNLIPINPDPVLGEAMVPPSDEQVEAFQSRLIQRGMTVTVRRRRGDDVSAACGQLRAFGRDPRGPRSRAGRNQA
;
A
#
# COMPACT_ATOMS: atom_id res chain seq x y z
N MET A 1 -5.70 -27.86 23.65
CA MET A 1 -4.68 -27.37 22.68
C MET A 1 -4.38 -25.93 23.05
N ARG A 2 -3.16 -25.64 23.51
CA ARG A 2 -2.76 -24.26 23.82
C ARG A 2 -2.30 -23.64 22.50
N GLU A 3 -3.03 -22.67 21.97
CA GLU A 3 -2.60 -21.87 20.83
C GLU A 3 -1.44 -20.98 21.28
N ASN A 4 -0.27 -21.20 20.69
CA ASN A 4 0.91 -20.34 20.85
C ASN A 4 0.62 -19.01 20.17
N HIS A 5 0.10 -18.04 20.89
CA HIS A 5 0.13 -16.65 20.47
C HIS A 5 1.54 -16.10 20.74
N THR A 6 2.40 -16.14 19.71
CA THR A 6 3.68 -15.43 19.74
C THR A 6 3.41 -13.95 19.89
N THR A 7 3.86 -13.34 20.97
CA THR A 7 3.65 -11.91 21.24
C THR A 7 4.55 -11.05 20.32
N ALA A 8 4.17 -9.80 20.09
CA ALA A 8 4.95 -8.87 19.26
C ALA A 8 6.41 -8.70 19.75
N ASP A 9 6.65 -8.87 21.05
CA ASP A 9 7.97 -8.78 21.67
C ASP A 9 8.90 -9.98 21.31
N GLU A 10 8.33 -11.18 21.12
CA GLU A 10 9.12 -12.37 20.72
C GLU A 10 9.61 -12.28 19.26
N VAL A 11 8.88 -11.56 18.39
CA VAL A 11 9.29 -11.36 16.98
C VAL A 11 10.48 -10.41 16.86
N GLN A 12 10.72 -9.53 17.84
CA GLN A 12 11.82 -8.56 17.82
C GLN A 12 13.20 -9.18 18.14
N ALA A 13 13.23 -10.34 18.78
CA ALA A 13 14.48 -10.95 19.27
C ALA A 13 15.30 -11.71 18.21
N ALA A 14 14.75 -11.98 17.03
CA ALA A 14 15.49 -12.67 15.97
C ALA A 14 16.53 -11.74 15.33
N ALA A 15 17.80 -12.17 15.31
CA ALA A 15 18.87 -11.46 14.59
C ALA A 15 18.48 -11.27 13.12
N ALA A 16 18.73 -10.06 12.58
CA ALA A 16 18.52 -9.83 11.15
C ALA A 16 19.35 -10.83 10.33
N PRO A 17 18.79 -11.48 9.32
CA PRO A 17 19.56 -12.35 8.45
C PRO A 17 20.69 -11.56 7.78
N PRO A 18 21.80 -12.21 7.41
CA PRO A 18 22.90 -11.57 6.73
C PRO A 18 22.39 -10.93 5.44
N HIS A 19 22.84 -9.70 5.17
CA HIS A 19 22.48 -8.97 3.95
C HIS A 19 22.98 -9.74 2.70
N ASP A 20 22.08 -10.21 1.86
CA ASP A 20 22.40 -10.84 0.58
C ASP A 20 22.51 -9.74 -0.49
N PRO A 21 23.72 -9.44 -1.01
CA PRO A 21 23.94 -8.35 -1.95
C PRO A 21 23.44 -8.65 -3.38
N ARG A 22 23.05 -9.89 -3.66
CA ARG A 22 22.63 -10.28 -5.02
C ARG A 22 21.37 -9.50 -5.45
N PRO A 23 21.30 -9.07 -6.73
CA PRO A 23 20.12 -8.41 -7.25
C PRO A 23 18.86 -9.28 -7.14
N ASP A 24 17.75 -8.65 -6.76
CA ASP A 24 16.45 -9.30 -6.63
C ASP A 24 15.68 -9.25 -7.95
N LEU A 25 15.29 -10.40 -8.48
CA LEU A 25 14.57 -10.49 -9.76
C LEU A 25 13.09 -10.13 -9.64
N LEU A 26 12.48 -10.14 -8.44
CA LEU A 26 11.04 -9.89 -8.27
C LEU A 26 10.59 -8.48 -8.68
N GLY A 27 11.49 -7.51 -8.62
CA GLY A 27 11.18 -6.11 -8.97
C GLY A 27 11.43 -5.74 -10.42
N LEU A 28 11.81 -6.70 -11.28
CA LEU A 28 12.22 -6.42 -12.65
C LEU A 28 11.09 -6.69 -13.66
N PRO A 29 10.59 -5.65 -14.37
CA PRO A 29 9.73 -5.86 -15.54
C PRO A 29 10.42 -6.72 -16.62
N PRO A 30 9.69 -7.35 -17.56
CA PRO A 30 10.26 -8.31 -18.51
C PRO A 30 11.48 -7.79 -19.29
N GLU A 31 11.47 -6.53 -19.69
CA GLU A 31 12.57 -5.92 -20.42
C GLU A 31 13.81 -5.71 -19.54
N SER A 32 13.62 -5.16 -18.34
CA SER A 32 14.69 -4.99 -17.34
C SER A 32 15.25 -6.35 -16.90
N LEU A 33 14.38 -7.36 -16.76
CA LEU A 33 14.78 -8.73 -16.45
C LEU A 33 15.67 -9.30 -17.56
N ARG A 34 15.30 -9.11 -18.82
CA ARG A 34 16.12 -9.55 -19.98
C ARG A 34 17.51 -8.91 -19.94
N HIS A 35 17.56 -7.60 -19.68
CA HIS A 35 18.81 -6.87 -19.58
C HIS A 35 19.69 -7.38 -18.41
N ALA A 36 19.10 -7.56 -17.23
CA ALA A 36 19.80 -8.05 -16.04
C ALA A 36 20.35 -9.47 -16.22
N LEU A 37 19.61 -10.34 -16.90
CA LEU A 37 20.04 -11.72 -17.20
C LEU A 37 21.23 -11.75 -18.16
N GLY A 38 21.34 -10.80 -19.11
CA GLY A 38 22.42 -10.72 -20.09
C GLY A 38 22.60 -12.08 -20.82
N GLU A 39 23.79 -12.63 -20.76
CA GLU A 39 24.15 -13.91 -21.40
C GLU A 39 23.39 -15.13 -20.85
N LEU A 40 22.78 -15.03 -19.65
CA LEU A 40 21.91 -16.10 -19.13
C LEU A 40 20.57 -16.15 -19.86
N SER A 41 20.21 -15.11 -20.61
CA SER A 41 19.04 -15.05 -21.50
C SER A 41 19.47 -15.38 -22.91
N ASP A 42 20.04 -16.56 -23.11
CA ASP A 42 20.56 -17.08 -24.39
C ASP A 42 19.51 -17.19 -25.49
N ARG A 43 18.21 -17.10 -25.13
CA ARG A 43 17.07 -17.17 -26.05
C ARG A 43 16.06 -16.07 -25.76
N PRO A 44 15.39 -15.48 -26.77
CA PRO A 44 14.46 -14.35 -26.59
C PRO A 44 13.34 -14.60 -25.55
N PHE A 45 12.85 -15.83 -25.45
CA PHE A 45 11.77 -16.21 -24.54
C PHE A 45 12.23 -16.52 -23.12
N ARG A 46 13.54 -16.57 -22.85
CA ARG A 46 14.07 -16.99 -21.54
C ARG A 46 13.68 -16.03 -20.42
N ALA A 47 13.77 -14.73 -20.66
CA ALA A 47 13.34 -13.72 -19.68
C ALA A 47 11.85 -13.85 -19.37
N GLU A 48 11.02 -14.06 -20.40
CA GLU A 48 9.58 -14.28 -20.20
C GLU A 48 9.30 -15.56 -19.41
N GLN A 49 10.00 -16.65 -19.69
CA GLN A 49 9.88 -17.92 -18.97
C GLN A 49 10.20 -17.75 -17.48
N ILE A 50 11.29 -17.01 -17.15
CA ILE A 50 11.67 -16.71 -15.77
C ILE A 50 10.63 -15.77 -15.15
N PHE A 51 10.18 -14.73 -15.86
CA PHE A 51 9.14 -13.83 -15.40
C PHE A 51 7.84 -14.57 -15.02
N GLN A 52 7.39 -15.46 -15.88
CA GLN A 52 6.20 -16.30 -15.62
C GLN A 52 6.41 -17.23 -14.41
N ALA A 53 7.62 -17.78 -14.24
CA ALA A 53 7.94 -18.58 -13.06
C ALA A 53 7.82 -17.78 -11.77
N LEU A 54 8.37 -16.55 -11.75
CA LEU A 54 8.38 -15.69 -10.57
C LEU A 54 6.99 -15.14 -10.23
N HIS A 55 6.30 -14.55 -11.22
CA HIS A 55 5.12 -13.70 -10.95
C HIS A 55 3.78 -14.40 -11.17
N VAL A 56 3.74 -15.43 -12.00
CA VAL A 56 2.51 -16.21 -12.25
C VAL A 56 2.52 -17.50 -11.45
N ARG A 57 3.59 -18.29 -11.55
CA ARG A 57 3.72 -19.54 -10.81
C ARG A 57 4.17 -19.35 -9.34
N GLY A 58 4.75 -18.19 -8.99
CA GLY A 58 5.18 -17.86 -7.64
C GLY A 58 6.31 -18.74 -7.12
N VAL A 59 7.26 -19.08 -8.01
CA VAL A 59 8.42 -19.88 -7.64
C VAL A 59 9.30 -19.11 -6.68
N ARG A 60 9.70 -19.75 -5.58
CA ARG A 60 10.50 -19.15 -4.50
C ARG A 60 12.00 -19.44 -4.60
N GLU A 61 12.37 -20.47 -5.36
CA GLU A 61 13.74 -20.94 -5.51
C GLU A 61 14.03 -21.27 -6.97
N PHE A 62 15.22 -20.93 -7.44
CA PHE A 62 15.62 -21.26 -8.83
C PHE A 62 15.60 -22.75 -9.12
N ALA A 63 15.90 -23.60 -8.13
CA ALA A 63 15.85 -25.05 -8.26
C ALA A 63 14.47 -25.58 -8.70
N ALA A 64 13.39 -24.89 -8.29
CA ALA A 64 12.02 -25.25 -8.65
C ALA A 64 11.59 -24.84 -10.06
N MET A 65 12.43 -24.10 -10.81
CA MET A 65 12.17 -23.76 -12.22
C MET A 65 12.54 -24.93 -13.14
N THR A 66 11.81 -26.05 -13.03
CA THR A 66 12.14 -27.32 -13.70
C THR A 66 12.09 -27.27 -15.23
N ASP A 67 11.46 -26.23 -15.78
CA ASP A 67 11.44 -25.90 -17.22
C ASP A 67 12.75 -25.25 -17.71
N LEU A 68 13.69 -24.95 -16.80
CA LEU A 68 15.04 -24.49 -17.08
C LEU A 68 16.04 -25.63 -16.88
N ARG A 69 17.11 -25.66 -17.71
CA ARG A 69 18.21 -26.58 -17.51
C ARG A 69 18.88 -26.40 -16.13
N LYS A 70 19.40 -27.47 -15.56
CA LYS A 70 20.00 -27.47 -14.23
C LYS A 70 21.15 -26.48 -14.12
N ASP A 71 22.07 -26.47 -15.08
CA ASP A 71 23.21 -25.55 -15.14
C ASP A 71 22.78 -24.07 -15.11
N LEU A 72 21.69 -23.72 -15.82
CA LEU A 72 21.16 -22.37 -15.83
C LEU A 72 20.55 -21.99 -14.48
N ARG A 73 19.83 -22.91 -13.82
CA ARG A 73 19.26 -22.67 -12.49
C ARG A 73 20.34 -22.40 -11.45
N GLU A 74 21.44 -23.15 -11.49
CA GLU A 74 22.61 -22.98 -10.61
C GLU A 74 23.26 -21.61 -10.84
N ARG A 75 23.53 -21.22 -12.10
CA ARG A 75 24.08 -19.89 -12.44
C ARG A 75 23.15 -18.74 -12.06
N LEU A 76 21.83 -18.92 -12.16
CA LEU A 76 20.88 -17.93 -11.67
C LEU A 76 20.94 -17.77 -10.15
N ALA A 77 21.04 -18.88 -9.41
CA ALA A 77 21.14 -18.87 -7.96
C ALA A 77 22.45 -18.24 -7.44
N GLU A 78 23.54 -18.36 -8.20
CA GLU A 78 24.81 -17.71 -7.87
C GLU A 78 24.76 -16.19 -8.03
N ARG A 79 24.06 -15.69 -9.05
CA ARG A 79 24.08 -14.26 -9.45
C ARG A 79 22.93 -13.45 -8.94
N PHE A 80 21.79 -14.08 -8.66
CA PHE A 80 20.54 -13.41 -8.30
C PHE A 80 19.89 -14.05 -7.08
N ARG A 81 18.93 -13.32 -6.52
CA ARG A 81 18.02 -13.84 -5.48
C ARG A 81 16.58 -13.66 -5.88
N ILE A 82 15.70 -14.39 -5.23
CA ILE A 82 14.24 -14.24 -5.28
C ILE A 82 13.80 -13.75 -3.91
N GLY A 83 13.53 -12.45 -3.77
CA GLY A 83 13.36 -11.75 -2.49
C GLY A 83 11.97 -11.91 -1.88
N TRP A 84 11.59 -13.14 -1.48
CA TRP A 84 10.35 -13.35 -0.74
C TRP A 84 10.51 -12.85 0.71
N PRO A 85 9.52 -12.08 1.25
CA PRO A 85 9.50 -11.74 2.65
C PRO A 85 9.10 -12.95 3.50
N GLU A 86 9.57 -12.98 4.73
CA GLU A 86 9.03 -13.89 5.75
C GLU A 86 7.68 -13.35 6.25
N ILE A 87 6.67 -14.20 6.34
CA ILE A 87 5.42 -13.85 7.04
C ILE A 87 5.66 -14.06 8.53
N ALA A 88 6.08 -13.00 9.24
CA ALA A 88 6.41 -13.07 10.66
C ALA A 88 5.18 -13.27 11.54
N SER A 89 4.03 -12.69 11.18
CA SER A 89 2.77 -12.96 11.85
C SER A 89 1.56 -12.68 10.96
N ARG A 90 0.43 -13.26 11.36
CA ARG A 90 -0.90 -13.06 10.78
C ARG A 90 -1.87 -12.69 11.89
N ALA A 91 -2.67 -11.65 11.67
CA ALA A 91 -3.75 -11.26 12.57
C ALA A 91 -5.08 -11.32 11.80
N PRO A 92 -5.79 -12.47 11.83
CA PRO A 92 -7.09 -12.61 11.19
C PRO A 92 -8.16 -11.89 12.02
N SER A 93 -9.02 -11.12 11.35
CA SER A 93 -10.19 -10.46 11.92
C SER A 93 -11.43 -11.30 11.73
N ALA A 94 -12.44 -11.11 12.60
CA ALA A 94 -13.74 -11.76 12.50
C ALA A 94 -14.48 -11.47 11.18
N ASP A 95 -14.21 -10.35 10.54
CA ASP A 95 -14.81 -9.97 9.25
C ASP A 95 -14.08 -10.57 8.03
N GLY A 96 -13.11 -11.44 8.26
CA GLY A 96 -12.30 -12.09 7.26
C GLY A 96 -11.07 -11.28 6.80
N THR A 97 -10.94 -10.03 7.21
CA THR A 97 -9.71 -9.24 6.97
C THR A 97 -8.53 -9.92 7.65
N CYS A 98 -7.35 -9.85 7.04
CA CYS A 98 -6.13 -10.37 7.67
C CYS A 98 -5.01 -9.36 7.54
N LYS A 99 -4.44 -8.95 8.66
CA LYS A 99 -3.23 -8.14 8.69
C LYS A 99 -2.00 -9.04 8.74
N TYR A 100 -1.04 -8.76 7.89
CA TYR A 100 0.24 -9.46 7.78
C TYR A 100 1.36 -8.57 8.29
N LEU A 101 2.21 -9.12 9.14
CA LEU A 101 3.52 -8.57 9.44
C LEU A 101 4.55 -9.32 8.57
N LEU A 102 5.21 -8.59 7.70
CA LEU A 102 6.19 -9.13 6.76
C LEU A 102 7.58 -8.65 7.16
N ARG A 103 8.52 -9.60 7.33
CA ARG A 103 9.93 -9.29 7.57
C ARG A 103 10.68 -9.32 6.26
N LEU A 104 11.36 -8.22 5.98
CA LEU A 104 12.19 -8.04 4.80
C LEU A 104 13.59 -8.63 5.00
N HIS A 105 14.33 -8.72 3.92
CA HIS A 105 15.67 -9.32 3.91
C HIS A 105 16.69 -8.66 4.85
N ASP A 106 16.59 -7.35 5.07
CA ASP A 106 17.43 -6.59 5.99
C ASP A 106 16.93 -6.59 7.45
N GLY A 107 15.86 -7.35 7.73
CA GLY A 107 15.23 -7.45 9.03
C GLY A 107 14.21 -6.35 9.32
N ALA A 108 14.04 -5.35 8.43
CA ALA A 108 12.95 -4.40 8.54
C ALA A 108 11.60 -5.09 8.42
N THR A 109 10.60 -4.58 9.14
CA THR A 109 9.25 -5.11 9.08
C THR A 109 8.28 -4.11 8.48
N ILE A 110 7.32 -4.62 7.73
CA ILE A 110 6.22 -3.85 7.16
C ILE A 110 4.90 -4.58 7.38
N GLU A 111 3.82 -3.84 7.41
CA GLU A 111 2.48 -4.42 7.45
C GLU A 111 1.78 -4.29 6.09
N ALA A 112 0.99 -5.30 5.76
CA ALA A 112 0.08 -5.31 4.63
C ALA A 112 -1.25 -5.93 5.06
N VAL A 113 -2.35 -5.60 4.37
CA VAL A 113 -3.69 -6.07 4.75
C VAL A 113 -4.39 -6.70 3.57
N ASP A 114 -4.96 -7.88 3.80
CA ASP A 114 -5.85 -8.57 2.88
C ASP A 114 -7.31 -8.35 3.32
N ILE A 115 -8.09 -7.74 2.45
CA ILE A 115 -9.48 -7.32 2.72
C ILE A 115 -10.41 -8.04 1.74
N PRO A 116 -11.09 -9.12 2.14
CA PRO A 116 -12.08 -9.79 1.32
C PRO A 116 -13.37 -8.96 1.25
N ASP A 117 -14.02 -8.97 0.08
CA ASP A 117 -15.32 -8.33 -0.15
C ASP A 117 -16.14 -9.15 -1.16
N GLY A 118 -16.82 -10.17 -0.69
CA GLY A 118 -17.51 -11.16 -1.51
C GLY A 118 -16.54 -11.86 -2.48
N ARG A 119 -16.78 -11.71 -3.80
CA ARG A 119 -15.88 -12.26 -4.83
C ARG A 119 -14.65 -11.37 -5.10
N ARG A 120 -14.58 -10.20 -4.47
CA ARG A 120 -13.48 -9.26 -4.63
C ARG A 120 -12.51 -9.39 -3.46
N ARG A 121 -11.28 -9.05 -3.72
CA ARG A 121 -10.23 -9.04 -2.71
C ARG A 121 -9.38 -7.80 -2.93
N THR A 122 -9.11 -7.04 -1.88
CA THR A 122 -8.26 -5.86 -1.93
C THR A 122 -7.04 -6.09 -1.05
N LEU A 123 -5.84 -5.99 -1.64
CA LEU A 123 -4.60 -5.94 -0.87
C LEU A 123 -4.19 -4.49 -0.67
N CYS A 124 -4.04 -4.10 0.60
CA CYS A 124 -3.45 -2.84 1.01
C CYS A 124 -1.97 -3.09 1.27
N ILE A 125 -1.09 -2.51 0.47
CA ILE A 125 0.34 -2.76 0.49
C ILE A 125 1.14 -1.51 0.82
N SER A 126 2.33 -1.72 1.36
CA SER A 126 3.26 -0.68 1.81
C SER A 126 4.25 -0.30 0.70
N SER A 127 4.69 0.96 0.69
CA SER A 127 5.71 1.51 -0.21
C SER A 127 7.01 1.90 0.50
N GLN A 128 6.97 2.02 1.83
CA GLN A 128 8.11 2.35 2.69
C GLN A 128 8.02 1.54 3.99
N ALA A 129 9.14 1.32 4.66
CA ALA A 129 9.20 0.77 6.02
C ALA A 129 9.19 1.92 7.03
N GLY A 130 8.06 2.59 7.19
CA GLY A 130 7.87 3.83 7.95
C GLY A 130 7.34 4.96 7.08
N CYS A 131 7.17 6.18 7.63
CA CYS A 131 6.71 7.34 6.88
C CYS A 131 7.22 8.64 7.49
N ALA A 132 7.85 9.51 6.68
CA ALA A 132 8.39 10.78 7.12
C ALA A 132 7.34 11.90 7.21
N LEU A 133 6.13 11.72 6.63
CA LEU A 133 5.15 12.80 6.48
C LEU A 133 4.51 13.24 7.79
N ALA A 134 4.56 12.41 8.84
CA ALA A 134 4.11 12.72 10.19
C ALA A 134 2.66 13.24 10.27
N CYS A 135 1.75 12.69 9.45
CA CYS A 135 0.32 13.02 9.51
C CYS A 135 -0.25 12.69 10.90
N SER A 136 -1.03 13.61 11.49
CA SER A 136 -1.48 13.51 12.88
C SER A 136 -2.49 12.40 13.15
N PHE A 137 -3.12 11.87 12.11
CA PHE A 137 -4.12 10.80 12.15
C PHE A 137 -3.57 9.44 11.74
N CYS A 138 -2.26 9.32 11.50
CA CYS A 138 -1.65 8.10 10.98
C CYS A 138 -0.60 7.55 11.94
N VAL A 139 -0.85 6.34 12.46
CA VAL A 139 0.06 5.66 13.40
C VAL A 139 1.45 5.46 12.80
N THR A 140 1.55 5.09 11.52
CA THR A 140 2.85 4.95 10.83
C THR A 140 3.70 6.22 10.92
N GLY A 141 3.08 7.40 10.87
CA GLY A 141 3.76 8.69 10.98
C GLY A 141 4.40 8.95 12.36
N PHE A 142 3.92 8.29 13.42
CA PHE A 142 4.50 8.40 14.77
C PHE A 142 5.80 7.62 14.91
N TRP A 143 5.97 6.54 14.15
CA TRP A 143 7.20 5.73 14.16
C TRP A 143 8.35 6.39 13.38
N GLY A 144 8.04 7.41 12.58
CA GLY A 144 9.03 8.21 11.86
C GLY A 144 9.42 7.66 10.51
N ALA A 145 10.46 8.29 9.95
CA ALA A 145 11.00 7.91 8.67
C ALA A 145 11.71 6.55 8.77
N GLY A 146 11.32 5.63 7.90
CA GLY A 146 12.08 4.42 7.62
C GLY A 146 12.83 4.58 6.29
N ARG A 147 12.90 3.50 5.51
CA ARG A 147 13.47 3.50 4.17
C ARG A 147 12.42 3.23 3.09
N ASN A 148 12.75 3.61 1.89
CA ASN A 148 12.01 3.19 0.71
C ASN A 148 12.10 1.67 0.54
N LEU A 149 11.00 1.04 0.14
CA LEU A 149 11.01 -0.34 -0.31
C LEU A 149 11.56 -0.41 -1.74
N THR A 150 12.27 -1.48 -2.06
CA THR A 150 12.63 -1.80 -3.44
C THR A 150 11.40 -2.26 -4.24
N ALA A 151 11.47 -2.25 -5.56
CA ALA A 151 10.39 -2.77 -6.40
C ALA A 151 10.10 -4.25 -6.09
N GLY A 152 11.14 -5.05 -5.84
CA GLY A 152 11.00 -6.45 -5.44
C GLY A 152 10.25 -6.61 -4.11
N GLU A 153 10.57 -5.78 -3.10
CA GLU A 153 9.89 -5.79 -1.81
C GLU A 153 8.42 -5.35 -1.92
N ILE A 154 8.09 -4.43 -2.84
CA ILE A 154 6.70 -4.05 -3.11
C ILE A 154 5.93 -5.21 -3.74
N VAL A 155 6.49 -5.81 -4.79
CA VAL A 155 5.87 -6.93 -5.53
C VAL A 155 5.72 -8.16 -4.64
N SER A 156 6.73 -8.47 -3.85
CA SER A 156 6.78 -9.67 -3.00
C SER A 156 5.68 -9.71 -1.94
N GLN A 157 5.21 -8.56 -1.43
CA GLN A 157 4.05 -8.50 -0.53
C GLN A 157 2.82 -9.15 -1.19
N VAL A 158 2.56 -8.79 -2.45
CA VAL A 158 1.41 -9.30 -3.20
C VAL A 158 1.54 -10.80 -3.44
N LEU A 159 2.72 -11.27 -3.81
CA LEU A 159 2.98 -12.68 -4.05
C LEU A 159 2.86 -13.49 -2.75
N ALA A 160 3.46 -13.02 -1.66
CA ALA A 160 3.43 -13.70 -0.37
C ALA A 160 1.99 -13.88 0.17
N ILE A 161 1.20 -12.80 0.16
CA ILE A 161 -0.19 -12.83 0.65
C ILE A 161 -1.08 -13.70 -0.26
N ARG A 162 -0.87 -13.66 -1.57
CA ARG A 162 -1.63 -14.52 -2.50
C ARG A 162 -1.32 -16.00 -2.29
N ALA A 163 -0.06 -16.32 -2.04
CA ALA A 163 0.36 -17.71 -1.79
C ALA A 163 -0.15 -18.23 -0.45
N ASP A 164 -0.26 -17.36 0.55
CA ASP A 164 -0.71 -17.72 1.90
C ASP A 164 -2.24 -17.88 2.00
N ARG A 165 -3.00 -17.01 1.33
CA ARG A 165 -4.46 -17.04 1.32
C ARG A 165 -4.99 -17.15 -0.10
N PRO A 166 -5.28 -18.37 -0.55
CA PRO A 166 -5.91 -18.56 -1.87
C PRO A 166 -7.30 -17.90 -1.91
N PRO A 167 -7.85 -17.60 -3.11
CA PRO A 167 -9.20 -17.06 -3.26
C PRO A 167 -10.24 -17.93 -2.58
N ALA A 168 -11.34 -17.31 -2.09
CA ALA A 168 -12.48 -18.04 -1.54
C ALA A 168 -13.01 -19.05 -2.57
N GLY A 169 -13.08 -20.33 -2.17
CA GLY A 169 -13.51 -21.44 -3.05
C GLY A 169 -12.36 -22.23 -3.69
N ALA A 170 -11.09 -21.79 -3.57
CA ALA A 170 -9.96 -22.67 -3.81
C ALA A 170 -9.83 -23.64 -2.61
N ALA A 171 -9.68 -24.94 -2.90
CA ALA A 171 -9.41 -25.91 -1.86
C ALA A 171 -8.12 -25.52 -1.14
N SER A 172 -8.13 -25.58 0.18
CA SER A 172 -7.05 -25.43 1.19
C SER A 172 -5.79 -24.63 0.79
N PRO A 173 -5.09 -24.00 1.74
CA PRO A 173 -3.78 -23.42 1.45
C PRO A 173 -2.95 -24.41 0.64
N LEU A 174 -2.32 -23.93 -0.41
CA LEU A 174 -1.45 -24.79 -1.23
C LEU A 174 -0.47 -25.50 -0.28
N PRO A 175 -0.28 -26.83 -0.37
CA PRO A 175 0.71 -27.53 0.45
C PRO A 175 2.05 -26.81 0.34
N GLU A 176 2.83 -26.75 1.42
CA GLU A 176 4.18 -26.21 1.39
C GLU A 176 4.96 -26.86 0.23
N GLY A 177 5.50 -26.02 -0.66
CA GLY A 177 6.20 -26.51 -1.86
C GLY A 177 5.34 -26.63 -3.13
N SER A 178 4.02 -26.38 -3.07
CA SER A 178 3.20 -26.35 -4.30
C SER A 178 3.62 -25.20 -5.22
N PRO A 179 3.91 -25.45 -6.50
CA PRO A 179 4.13 -24.39 -7.45
C PRO A 179 2.80 -23.71 -7.80
N GLY A 180 2.66 -22.45 -7.46
CA GLY A 180 1.56 -21.62 -7.96
C GLY A 180 1.04 -20.61 -6.97
N VAL A 181 1.02 -19.35 -7.41
CA VAL A 181 0.25 -18.30 -6.75
C VAL A 181 -1.13 -18.28 -7.42
N PRO A 182 -2.25 -18.36 -6.69
CA PRO A 182 -3.58 -18.32 -7.28
C PRO A 182 -3.77 -17.13 -8.21
N ALA A 183 -4.56 -17.30 -9.28
CA ALA A 183 -4.83 -16.26 -10.26
C ALA A 183 -5.30 -14.96 -9.59
N ALA A 184 -4.91 -13.82 -10.16
CA ALA A 184 -5.26 -12.50 -9.64
C ALA A 184 -6.70 -12.06 -9.97
N GLU A 185 -7.60 -13.02 -10.26
CA GLU A 185 -8.99 -12.71 -10.58
C GLU A 185 -9.69 -12.01 -9.40
N GLY A 186 -10.34 -10.87 -9.70
CA GLY A 186 -11.01 -10.08 -8.67
C GLY A 186 -10.09 -9.27 -7.75
N LEU A 187 -8.77 -9.46 -7.84
CA LEU A 187 -7.80 -8.77 -6.99
C LEU A 187 -7.72 -7.27 -7.33
N ARG A 188 -7.68 -6.45 -6.29
CA ARG A 188 -7.41 -5.02 -6.33
C ARG A 188 -6.21 -4.73 -5.45
N LEU A 189 -5.41 -3.75 -5.84
CA LEU A 189 -4.28 -3.27 -5.05
C LEU A 189 -4.49 -1.81 -4.69
N VAL A 190 -4.22 -1.46 -3.44
CA VAL A 190 -4.18 -0.09 -2.97
C VAL A 190 -2.86 0.17 -2.24
N PHE A 191 -2.13 1.18 -2.68
CA PHE A 191 -0.94 1.67 -2.00
C PHE A 191 -1.38 2.64 -0.90
N MET A 192 -1.96 2.08 0.17
CA MET A 192 -2.49 2.80 1.34
C MET A 192 -1.97 2.19 2.64
N GLY A 193 -0.93 1.36 2.54
CA GLY A 193 -0.19 0.81 3.67
C GLY A 193 0.78 1.82 4.26
N MET A 194 1.95 1.36 4.65
CA MET A 194 2.98 2.21 5.23
C MET A 194 3.72 2.99 4.13
N GLY A 195 3.98 4.28 4.39
CA GLY A 195 4.75 5.16 3.52
C GLY A 195 3.92 6.03 2.56
N GLU A 196 4.62 6.96 1.91
CA GLU A 196 4.10 7.79 0.83
C GLU A 196 4.63 7.27 -0.52
N PRO A 197 3.77 6.70 -1.36
CA PRO A 197 4.22 6.06 -2.60
C PRO A 197 4.94 7.02 -3.56
N LEU A 198 4.52 8.29 -3.62
CA LEU A 198 5.11 9.27 -4.53
C LEU A 198 6.46 9.83 -4.05
N LEU A 199 6.90 9.48 -2.83
CA LEU A 199 8.30 9.67 -2.40
C LEU A 199 9.19 8.48 -2.75
N ASN A 200 8.64 7.43 -3.39
CA ASN A 200 9.36 6.22 -3.78
C ASN A 200 9.10 5.85 -5.26
N LEU A 201 9.05 6.83 -6.14
CA LEU A 201 8.71 6.63 -7.56
C LEU A 201 9.70 5.72 -8.30
N ALA A 202 10.98 5.75 -7.93
CA ALA A 202 12.02 4.91 -8.51
C ALA A 202 11.72 3.41 -8.35
N ALA A 203 11.10 3.00 -7.24
CA ALA A 203 10.69 1.62 -7.01
C ALA A 203 9.21 1.38 -7.38
N LEU A 204 8.36 2.39 -7.22
CA LEU A 204 6.93 2.29 -7.49
C LEU A 204 6.65 1.99 -8.96
N ARG A 205 7.34 2.69 -9.89
CA ARG A 205 7.13 2.51 -11.32
C ARG A 205 7.41 1.08 -11.79
N PRO A 206 8.61 0.51 -11.58
CA PRO A 206 8.87 -0.87 -11.98
C PRO A 206 7.98 -1.88 -11.23
N ALA A 207 7.62 -1.63 -9.97
CA ALA A 207 6.68 -2.50 -9.26
C ALA A 207 5.29 -2.51 -9.90
N ILE A 208 4.76 -1.35 -10.31
CA ILE A 208 3.48 -1.24 -11.02
C ILE A 208 3.57 -1.88 -12.41
N ASP A 209 4.69 -1.74 -13.11
CA ASP A 209 4.90 -2.39 -14.40
C ASP A 209 4.86 -3.92 -14.25
N VAL A 210 5.58 -4.49 -13.27
CA VAL A 210 5.53 -5.92 -12.96
C VAL A 210 4.11 -6.37 -12.59
N LEU A 211 3.47 -5.71 -11.63
CA LEU A 211 2.13 -6.06 -11.16
C LEU A 211 1.07 -5.90 -12.26
N GLY A 212 1.27 -4.96 -13.17
CA GLY A 212 0.42 -4.67 -14.32
C GLY A 212 0.36 -5.79 -15.37
N HIS A 213 1.28 -6.78 -15.32
CA HIS A 213 1.20 -7.99 -16.16
C HIS A 213 0.18 -9.01 -15.63
N THR A 214 -0.11 -9.01 -14.33
CA THR A 214 -1.04 -9.96 -13.71
C THR A 214 -2.32 -9.32 -13.20
N ILE A 215 -2.31 -8.01 -12.95
CA ILE A 215 -3.42 -7.24 -12.40
C ILE A 215 -3.68 -6.02 -13.27
N SER A 216 -4.90 -5.87 -13.76
CA SER A 216 -5.26 -4.68 -14.57
C SER A 216 -4.95 -3.39 -13.82
N LEU A 217 -4.31 -2.41 -14.47
CA LEU A 217 -4.01 -1.10 -13.88
C LEU A 217 -5.26 -0.36 -13.38
N ARG A 218 -6.45 -0.68 -13.92
CA ARG A 218 -7.74 -0.18 -13.41
C ARG A 218 -8.10 -0.72 -12.03
N ARG A 219 -7.39 -1.75 -11.57
CA ARG A 219 -7.53 -2.36 -10.23
C ARG A 219 -6.39 -2.01 -9.29
N ILE A 220 -5.42 -1.21 -9.75
CA ILE A 220 -4.32 -0.69 -8.93
C ILE A 220 -4.60 0.78 -8.64
N THR A 221 -4.54 1.17 -7.36
CA THR A 221 -4.72 2.55 -6.92
C THR A 221 -3.49 2.99 -6.14
N VAL A 222 -2.86 4.06 -6.58
CA VAL A 222 -1.83 4.77 -5.83
C VAL A 222 -2.51 5.89 -5.06
N SER A 223 -2.33 5.91 -3.73
CA SER A 223 -2.82 6.96 -2.85
C SER A 223 -1.66 7.83 -2.41
N THR A 224 -1.83 9.14 -2.43
CA THR A 224 -0.81 10.11 -2.03
C THR A 224 -1.36 11.14 -1.06
N ALA A 225 -0.50 11.61 -0.18
CA ALA A 225 -0.76 12.76 0.67
C ALA A 225 -0.73 14.10 -0.10
N GLY A 226 -0.39 14.07 -1.41
CA GLY A 226 -0.38 15.26 -2.25
C GLY A 226 1.03 15.78 -2.55
N VAL A 227 1.99 14.88 -2.78
CA VAL A 227 3.34 15.22 -3.26
C VAL A 227 3.23 15.66 -4.72
N VAL A 228 3.14 16.99 -4.96
CA VAL A 228 2.85 17.56 -6.27
C VAL A 228 3.84 17.12 -7.35
N PRO A 229 5.18 17.19 -7.15
CA PRO A 229 6.12 16.71 -8.17
C PRO A 229 5.90 15.24 -8.53
N GLY A 230 5.57 14.40 -7.54
CA GLY A 230 5.27 12.99 -7.78
C GLY A 230 3.97 12.77 -8.57
N ILE A 231 2.94 13.61 -8.37
CA ILE A 231 1.71 13.59 -9.16
C ILE A 231 2.01 13.97 -10.61
N GLU A 232 2.85 14.98 -10.85
CA GLU A 232 3.24 15.43 -12.19
C GLU A 232 4.08 14.38 -12.92
N GLU A 233 5.00 13.72 -12.22
CA GLU A 233 5.75 12.57 -12.77
C GLU A 233 4.81 11.42 -13.13
N LEU A 234 3.91 11.04 -12.22
CA LEU A 234 2.92 9.98 -12.48
C LEU A 234 2.01 10.33 -13.66
N ALA A 235 1.67 11.61 -13.84
CA ALA A 235 0.90 12.10 -14.98
C ALA A 235 1.58 11.85 -16.33
N GLY A 236 2.92 11.86 -16.37
CA GLY A 236 3.74 11.58 -17.54
C GLY A 236 3.87 10.09 -17.89
N TRP A 237 3.42 9.17 -17.04
CA TRP A 237 3.53 7.74 -17.35
C TRP A 237 2.55 7.35 -18.46
N GLU A 238 2.98 6.54 -19.40
CA GLU A 238 2.12 6.03 -20.48
C GLU A 238 0.99 5.14 -19.93
N ARG A 239 1.34 4.23 -19.02
CA ARG A 239 0.42 3.31 -18.35
C ARG A 239 0.26 3.71 -16.88
N ARG A 240 -0.89 4.27 -16.51
CA ARG A 240 -1.14 4.81 -15.17
C ARG A 240 -2.10 3.96 -14.35
N PRO A 241 -1.84 3.76 -13.05
CA PRO A 241 -2.82 3.26 -12.08
C PRO A 241 -3.93 4.30 -11.83
N ASN A 242 -4.93 3.97 -11.02
CA ASN A 242 -5.83 4.97 -10.47
C ASN A 242 -5.11 5.85 -9.45
N LEU A 243 -5.52 7.11 -9.35
CA LEU A 243 -4.99 8.05 -8.37
C LEU A 243 -6.03 8.31 -7.29
N ALA A 244 -5.62 8.15 -6.02
CA ALA A 244 -6.32 8.65 -4.84
C ALA A 244 -5.49 9.73 -4.16
N VAL A 245 -6.14 10.73 -3.60
CA VAL A 245 -5.48 11.85 -2.93
C VAL A 245 -6.10 12.05 -1.56
N SER A 246 -5.27 11.97 -0.53
CA SER A 246 -5.61 12.27 0.86
C SER A 246 -5.83 13.77 1.01
N LEU A 247 -7.09 14.20 1.10
CA LEU A 247 -7.46 15.61 1.21
C LEU A 247 -7.71 16.01 2.67
N HIS A 248 -8.61 15.31 3.34
CA HIS A 248 -8.93 15.30 4.77
C HIS A 248 -9.38 16.62 5.39
N ALA A 249 -9.20 17.75 4.73
CA ALA A 249 -9.68 19.05 5.19
C ALA A 249 -10.13 19.92 4.00
N PRO A 250 -11.11 20.83 4.18
CA PRO A 250 -11.61 21.69 3.12
C PRO A 250 -10.83 23.03 3.00
N ASP A 251 -9.79 23.24 3.79
CA ASP A 251 -8.95 24.44 3.81
C ASP A 251 -7.50 24.13 4.19
N ASP A 252 -6.58 25.05 3.86
CA ASP A 252 -5.14 24.89 4.10
C ASP A 252 -4.77 24.91 5.59
N GLU A 253 -5.50 25.63 6.43
CA GLU A 253 -5.21 25.74 7.85
C GLU A 253 -5.35 24.37 8.52
N ARG A 254 -6.54 23.77 8.43
CA ARG A 254 -6.83 22.44 8.98
C ARG A 254 -5.99 21.36 8.32
N ARG A 255 -5.80 21.45 7.00
CA ARG A 255 -4.98 20.48 6.29
C ARG A 255 -3.53 20.51 6.74
N SER A 256 -2.95 21.69 6.98
CA SER A 256 -1.58 21.83 7.48
C SER A 256 -1.40 21.33 8.92
N GLN A 257 -2.48 21.40 9.74
CA GLN A 257 -2.50 20.81 11.08
C GLN A 257 -2.48 19.28 11.04
N ALA A 258 -3.29 18.69 10.14
CA ALA A 258 -3.40 17.24 10.00
C ALA A 258 -2.27 16.61 9.17
N MET A 259 -1.80 17.31 8.13
CA MET A 259 -0.85 16.84 7.13
C MET A 259 0.23 17.89 6.89
N PRO A 260 1.40 17.81 7.55
CA PRO A 260 2.46 18.81 7.43
C PRO A 260 2.95 19.05 5.98
N ILE A 261 2.82 18.06 5.10
CA ILE A 261 3.16 18.17 3.66
C ILE A 261 2.39 19.29 2.96
N ASN A 262 1.22 19.70 3.49
CA ASN A 262 0.45 20.82 2.92
C ASN A 262 1.19 22.16 2.96
N ARG A 263 2.15 22.33 3.87
CA ARG A 263 3.00 23.53 3.92
C ARG A 263 3.94 23.61 2.73
N SER A 264 4.35 22.45 2.20
CA SER A 264 5.19 22.37 0.98
C SER A 264 4.36 22.46 -0.29
N TYR A 265 3.15 21.87 -0.26
CA TYR A 265 2.23 21.82 -1.41
C TYR A 265 0.82 22.23 -0.96
N PRO A 266 0.50 23.55 -0.91
CA PRO A 266 -0.82 24.04 -0.53
C PRO A 266 -1.93 23.50 -1.44
N LEU A 267 -3.17 23.56 -0.97
CA LEU A 267 -4.33 23.08 -1.72
C LEU A 267 -4.44 23.72 -3.11
N SER A 268 -4.08 24.99 -3.26
CA SER A 268 -4.10 25.68 -4.55
C SER A 268 -3.18 25.00 -5.58
N GLU A 269 -1.96 24.67 -5.18
CA GLU A 269 -0.96 23.99 -6.02
C GLU A 269 -1.36 22.56 -6.31
N LEU A 270 -1.76 21.81 -5.27
CA LEU A 270 -2.23 20.45 -5.40
C LEU A 270 -3.41 20.34 -6.38
N LEU A 271 -4.43 21.17 -6.24
CA LEU A 271 -5.61 21.14 -7.12
C LEU A 271 -5.28 21.61 -8.53
N ALA A 272 -4.35 22.54 -8.70
CA ALA A 272 -3.84 22.92 -10.02
C ALA A 272 -3.19 21.74 -10.74
N ALA A 273 -2.35 20.96 -10.07
CA ALA A 273 -1.76 19.73 -10.61
C ALA A 273 -2.85 18.68 -10.95
N LEU A 274 -3.83 18.48 -10.08
CA LEU A 274 -4.91 17.51 -10.30
C LEU A 274 -5.86 17.91 -11.45
N ARG A 275 -6.09 19.20 -11.69
CA ARG A 275 -6.86 19.67 -12.87
C ARG A 275 -6.15 19.36 -14.18
N ARG A 276 -4.82 19.39 -14.18
CA ARG A 276 -3.99 19.03 -15.34
C ARG A 276 -3.76 17.53 -15.51
N TYR A 277 -4.07 16.72 -14.46
CA TYR A 277 -3.80 15.29 -14.47
C TYR A 277 -4.58 14.57 -15.59
N PRO A 278 -3.93 13.84 -16.52
CA PRO A 278 -4.56 13.21 -17.66
C PRO A 278 -5.34 11.97 -17.24
N LEU A 279 -6.65 12.10 -17.18
CA LEU A 279 -7.56 11.02 -16.85
C LEU A 279 -8.08 10.33 -18.11
N GLU A 280 -7.90 9.02 -18.21
CA GLU A 280 -8.54 8.20 -19.21
C GLU A 280 -10.08 8.26 -19.12
N ARG A 281 -10.75 7.90 -20.22
CA ARG A 281 -12.21 7.86 -20.27
C ARG A 281 -12.77 6.93 -19.18
N GLY A 282 -13.73 7.43 -18.41
CA GLY A 282 -14.40 6.69 -17.33
C GLY A 282 -13.60 6.63 -16.00
N ARG A 283 -12.37 7.17 -15.92
CA ARG A 283 -11.64 7.28 -14.66
C ARG A 283 -11.94 8.61 -13.95
N LYS A 284 -11.86 8.58 -12.62
CA LYS A 284 -11.97 9.74 -11.73
C LYS A 284 -10.84 9.69 -10.71
N ILE A 285 -10.34 10.82 -10.29
CA ILE A 285 -9.52 10.94 -9.08
C ILE A 285 -10.39 10.63 -7.88
N THR A 286 -9.87 9.89 -6.90
CA THR A 286 -10.56 9.67 -5.64
C THR A 286 -10.00 10.62 -4.60
N PHE A 287 -10.82 11.50 -4.02
CA PHE A 287 -10.44 12.22 -2.81
C PHE A 287 -10.80 11.38 -1.60
N GLU A 288 -9.80 10.99 -0.83
CA GLU A 288 -9.97 10.36 0.47
C GLU A 288 -10.21 11.48 1.50
N TYR A 289 -11.33 11.42 2.20
CA TYR A 289 -11.71 12.43 3.17
C TYR A 289 -12.02 11.77 4.51
N LEU A 290 -11.06 11.87 5.43
CA LEU A 290 -11.19 11.38 6.79
C LEU A 290 -12.15 12.27 7.57
N LEU A 291 -13.16 11.67 8.23
CA LEU A 291 -14.10 12.38 9.06
C LEU A 291 -13.72 12.24 10.54
N ILE A 292 -13.52 13.37 11.20
CA ILE A 292 -13.18 13.48 12.62
C ILE A 292 -14.23 14.36 13.30
N ARG A 293 -14.86 13.85 14.37
CA ARG A 293 -15.95 14.52 15.09
C ARG A 293 -15.54 15.91 15.53
N GLY A 294 -16.38 16.91 15.21
CA GLY A 294 -16.22 18.31 15.60
C GLY A 294 -15.05 19.03 14.97
N TRP A 295 -14.32 18.38 14.04
CA TRP A 295 -13.16 19.00 13.41
C TRP A 295 -13.37 19.31 11.92
N ASN A 296 -13.91 18.37 11.14
CA ASN A 296 -14.10 18.52 9.70
C ASN A 296 -15.38 17.84 9.18
N ASP A 297 -16.29 17.49 10.08
CA ASP A 297 -17.50 16.72 9.81
C ASP A 297 -18.78 17.56 9.69
N ALA A 298 -18.68 18.90 9.82
CA ALA A 298 -19.83 19.78 9.67
C ALA A 298 -20.39 19.75 8.24
N VAL A 299 -21.72 19.82 8.09
CA VAL A 299 -22.39 19.86 6.77
C VAL A 299 -21.89 21.04 5.91
N THR A 300 -21.50 22.15 6.55
CA THR A 300 -20.88 23.30 5.87
C THR A 300 -19.50 22.96 5.30
N ASP A 301 -18.78 21.99 5.88
CA ASP A 301 -17.51 21.53 5.33
C ASP A 301 -17.71 20.68 4.07
N ALA A 302 -18.84 19.97 3.95
CA ALA A 302 -19.21 19.32 2.71
C ALA A 302 -19.40 20.35 1.56
N ASP A 303 -20.04 21.49 1.82
CA ASP A 303 -20.17 22.57 0.83
C ASP A 303 -18.81 23.18 0.45
N ARG A 304 -17.93 23.40 1.43
CA ARG A 304 -16.55 23.88 1.20
C ARG A 304 -15.76 22.88 0.36
N LEU A 305 -15.88 21.59 0.66
CA LEU A 305 -15.22 20.51 -0.07
C LEU A 305 -15.65 20.50 -1.54
N VAL A 306 -16.95 20.58 -1.82
CA VAL A 306 -17.46 20.63 -3.20
C VAL A 306 -16.89 21.82 -3.97
N LYS A 307 -16.87 23.01 -3.35
CA LYS A 307 -16.30 24.22 -3.93
C LYS A 307 -14.81 24.06 -4.20
N LEU A 308 -14.08 23.48 -3.25
CA LEU A 308 -12.64 23.26 -3.33
C LEU A 308 -12.24 22.37 -4.51
N VAL A 309 -12.91 21.22 -4.66
CA VAL A 309 -12.57 20.22 -5.70
C VAL A 309 -13.21 20.53 -7.06
N SER A 310 -13.89 21.66 -7.19
CA SER A 310 -14.49 22.10 -8.46
C SER A 310 -13.45 22.14 -9.58
N GLY A 311 -13.85 21.65 -10.77
CA GLY A 311 -12.97 21.54 -11.93
C GLY A 311 -12.08 20.30 -11.96
N VAL A 312 -12.08 19.46 -10.91
CA VAL A 312 -11.44 18.15 -10.92
C VAL A 312 -12.50 17.07 -11.18
N ARG A 313 -12.26 16.20 -12.17
CA ARG A 313 -13.13 15.03 -12.42
C ARG A 313 -12.89 13.97 -11.33
N ALA A 314 -13.65 14.07 -10.25
CA ALA A 314 -13.40 13.33 -9.03
C ALA A 314 -14.62 12.59 -8.46
N LYS A 315 -14.36 11.77 -7.47
CA LYS A 315 -15.30 11.20 -6.49
C LYS A 315 -14.70 11.36 -5.10
N VAL A 316 -15.54 11.33 -4.07
CA VAL A 316 -15.12 11.39 -2.67
C VAL A 316 -15.34 10.05 -2.01
N ASN A 317 -14.35 9.60 -1.25
CA ASN A 317 -14.43 8.45 -0.36
C ASN A 317 -14.36 8.96 1.09
N LEU A 318 -15.45 8.91 1.80
CA LEU A 318 -15.53 9.30 3.21
C LEU A 318 -15.03 8.16 4.08
N ILE A 319 -14.16 8.49 5.02
CA ILE A 319 -13.55 7.53 5.94
C ILE A 319 -13.79 8.04 7.37
N PRO A 320 -14.79 7.56 8.11
CA PRO A 320 -14.83 7.79 9.54
C PRO A 320 -13.51 7.34 10.17
N ILE A 321 -12.87 8.20 10.98
CA ILE A 321 -11.56 7.87 11.57
C ILE A 321 -11.63 6.60 12.40
N ASN A 322 -10.57 5.78 12.31
CA ASN A 322 -10.43 4.61 13.16
C ASN A 322 -9.68 5.04 14.43
N PRO A 323 -10.31 4.91 15.62
CA PRO A 323 -9.65 5.23 16.88
C PRO A 323 -8.41 4.35 17.08
N ASP A 324 -7.35 4.96 17.59
CA ASP A 324 -6.14 4.22 18.01
C ASP A 324 -5.55 4.94 19.22
N PRO A 325 -5.15 4.23 20.30
CA PRO A 325 -4.59 4.84 21.50
C PRO A 325 -3.40 5.78 21.25
N VAL A 326 -2.60 5.50 20.19
CA VAL A 326 -1.46 6.34 19.80
C VAL A 326 -1.90 7.71 19.28
N LEU A 327 -3.09 7.80 18.66
CA LEU A 327 -3.62 9.05 18.10
C LEU A 327 -4.21 9.98 19.17
N GLY A 328 -4.53 9.44 20.35
CA GLY A 328 -5.12 10.18 21.48
C GLY A 328 -6.63 10.38 21.36
N GLU A 329 -7.23 10.87 22.45
CA GLU A 329 -8.69 10.95 22.66
C GLU A 329 -9.42 11.92 21.70
N ALA A 330 -8.72 12.88 21.11
CA ALA A 330 -9.32 13.85 20.18
C ALA A 330 -9.65 13.26 18.81
N MET A 331 -9.11 12.10 18.46
CA MET A 331 -9.31 11.44 17.17
C MET A 331 -10.51 10.49 17.24
N VAL A 332 -11.72 11.04 17.33
CA VAL A 332 -12.97 10.29 17.48
C VAL A 332 -13.78 10.34 16.19
N PRO A 333 -14.39 9.22 15.76
CA PRO A 333 -15.28 9.22 14.59
C PRO A 333 -16.58 10.01 14.89
N PRO A 334 -17.18 10.63 13.87
CA PRO A 334 -18.54 11.16 13.96
C PRO A 334 -19.55 10.04 14.23
N SER A 335 -20.80 10.42 14.63
CA SER A 335 -21.91 9.48 14.63
C SER A 335 -22.31 9.07 13.21
N ASP A 336 -23.01 7.96 13.08
CA ASP A 336 -23.47 7.48 11.77
C ASP A 336 -24.41 8.50 11.12
N GLU A 337 -25.28 9.15 11.90
CA GLU A 337 -26.18 10.23 11.42
C GLU A 337 -25.37 11.42 10.85
N GLN A 338 -24.27 11.79 11.51
CA GLN A 338 -23.43 12.87 11.02
C GLN A 338 -22.71 12.49 9.73
N VAL A 339 -22.24 11.24 9.61
CA VAL A 339 -21.65 10.72 8.37
C VAL A 339 -22.68 10.71 7.23
N GLU A 340 -23.91 10.26 7.51
CA GLU A 340 -25.01 10.24 6.54
C GLU A 340 -25.41 11.65 6.11
N ALA A 341 -25.50 12.61 7.03
CA ALA A 341 -25.78 14.00 6.72
C ALA A 341 -24.71 14.63 5.83
N PHE A 342 -23.43 14.38 6.12
CA PHE A 342 -22.32 14.85 5.32
C PHE A 342 -22.33 14.20 3.91
N GLN A 343 -22.54 12.90 3.82
CA GLN A 343 -22.67 12.16 2.57
C GLN A 343 -23.83 12.69 1.72
N SER A 344 -25.01 12.83 2.33
CA SER A 344 -26.22 13.31 1.67
C SER A 344 -26.00 14.71 1.11
N ARG A 345 -25.32 15.58 1.84
CA ARG A 345 -24.99 16.93 1.38
C ARG A 345 -24.10 16.91 0.14
N LEU A 346 -23.05 16.09 0.13
CA LEU A 346 -22.18 15.93 -1.05
C LEU A 346 -22.96 15.40 -2.26
N ILE A 347 -23.85 14.43 -2.07
CA ILE A 347 -24.70 13.87 -3.13
C ILE A 347 -25.65 14.94 -3.69
N GLN A 348 -26.32 15.71 -2.83
CA GLN A 348 -27.17 16.83 -3.22
C GLN A 348 -26.42 17.87 -4.07
N ARG A 349 -25.13 18.02 -3.84
CA ARG A 349 -24.23 18.89 -4.61
C ARG A 349 -23.68 18.21 -5.89
N GLY A 350 -24.15 17.02 -6.25
CA GLY A 350 -23.76 16.33 -7.49
C GLY A 350 -22.45 15.54 -7.39
N MET A 351 -21.88 15.34 -6.19
CA MET A 351 -20.67 14.54 -6.02
C MET A 351 -21.00 13.04 -6.00
N THR A 352 -20.14 12.23 -6.64
CA THR A 352 -20.13 10.77 -6.43
C THR A 352 -19.43 10.48 -5.12
N VAL A 353 -20.13 9.85 -4.17
CA VAL A 353 -19.62 9.62 -2.82
C VAL A 353 -19.71 8.15 -2.44
N THR A 354 -18.68 7.64 -1.79
CA THR A 354 -18.68 6.34 -1.10
C THR A 354 -18.31 6.55 0.34
N VAL A 355 -18.89 5.76 1.25
CA VAL A 355 -18.46 5.70 2.65
C VAL A 355 -17.73 4.39 2.85
N ARG A 356 -16.52 4.44 3.38
CA ARG A 356 -15.74 3.26 3.70
C ARG A 356 -16.25 2.64 4.99
N ARG A 357 -16.72 1.40 4.92
CA ARG A 357 -17.00 0.60 6.12
C ARG A 357 -15.70 0.22 6.79
N ARG A 358 -15.70 0.23 8.10
CA ARG A 358 -14.58 -0.27 8.90
C ARG A 358 -14.35 -1.75 8.63
N ARG A 359 -13.09 -2.14 8.58
CA ARG A 359 -12.67 -3.52 8.38
C ARG A 359 -11.43 -3.78 9.23
N GLY A 360 -11.38 -4.96 9.88
CA GLY A 360 -10.23 -5.36 10.67
C GLY A 360 -9.98 -4.49 11.91
N ASP A 361 -11.04 -3.93 12.52
CA ASP A 361 -10.93 -3.06 13.71
C ASP A 361 -10.30 -3.80 14.89
N ASP A 362 -10.65 -5.07 15.08
CA ASP A 362 -10.17 -5.95 16.14
C ASP A 362 -8.68 -6.29 16.06
N VAL A 363 -8.08 -6.11 14.89
CA VAL A 363 -6.65 -6.38 14.63
C VAL A 363 -5.86 -5.14 14.23
N SER A 364 -6.41 -3.93 14.41
CA SER A 364 -5.79 -2.66 14.00
C SER A 364 -5.31 -2.70 12.54
N ALA A 365 -6.17 -3.21 11.64
CA ALA A 365 -5.87 -3.34 10.20
C ALA A 365 -6.47 -2.19 9.38
N ALA A 366 -7.15 -1.24 10.00
CA ALA A 366 -7.78 -0.14 9.32
C ALA A 366 -6.77 0.91 8.84
N CYS A 367 -7.21 1.80 7.94
CA CYS A 367 -6.36 2.87 7.42
C CYS A 367 -5.79 3.75 8.53
N GLY A 368 -4.49 4.02 8.44
CA GLY A 368 -3.76 4.84 9.40
C GLY A 368 -3.31 4.09 10.66
N GLN A 369 -3.64 2.80 10.84
CA GLN A 369 -3.30 2.01 12.04
C GLN A 369 -2.06 1.12 11.88
N LEU A 370 -1.46 1.04 10.69
CA LEU A 370 -0.31 0.18 10.45
C LEU A 370 0.95 0.69 11.17
N ARG A 371 1.73 -0.25 11.71
CA ARG A 371 2.87 0.01 12.59
C ARG A 371 4.16 -0.56 12.01
N ALA A 372 5.23 0.22 12.06
CA ALA A 372 6.57 -0.29 11.79
C ALA A 372 7.16 -0.87 13.08
N PHE A 373 7.27 -2.19 13.16
CA PHE A 373 8.06 -2.84 14.20
C PHE A 373 9.49 -3.03 13.67
N GLY A 374 10.32 -2.03 13.79
CA GLY A 374 11.70 -2.09 13.38
C GLY A 374 12.59 -1.33 14.37
N ARG A 375 13.88 -1.59 14.33
CA ARG A 375 14.92 -1.08 15.23
C ARG A 375 14.93 0.46 15.33
N ASP A 376 13.96 1.08 15.98
CA ASP A 376 14.15 2.42 16.55
C ASP A 376 14.30 2.28 18.06
N PRO A 377 15.51 2.42 18.62
CA PRO A 377 15.74 2.37 20.05
C PRO A 377 15.08 3.54 20.80
N ARG A 378 14.44 4.48 20.08
CA ARG A 378 13.83 5.69 20.64
C ARG A 378 12.33 5.58 20.90
N GLY A 379 11.68 4.49 20.47
CA GLY A 379 10.22 4.32 20.57
C GLY A 379 9.39 5.36 19.79
N PRO A 380 8.07 5.36 19.94
CA PRO A 380 7.19 6.32 19.26
C PRO A 380 7.51 7.74 19.76
N ARG A 381 7.70 8.68 18.83
CA ARG A 381 7.99 10.08 19.17
C ARG A 381 6.81 10.69 19.93
N SER A 382 7.03 11.13 21.18
CA SER A 382 6.01 11.80 21.96
C SER A 382 5.54 13.09 21.29
N ARG A 383 4.24 13.44 21.43
CA ARG A 383 3.65 14.68 20.91
C ARG A 383 4.30 15.96 21.45
N ALA A 384 4.97 15.90 22.62
CA ALA A 384 5.46 17.06 23.35
C ALA A 384 6.52 17.91 22.60
N GLY A 385 7.14 17.40 21.53
CA GLY A 385 8.16 18.13 20.78
C GLY A 385 7.72 18.80 19.47
N ARG A 386 6.44 18.78 19.11
CA ARG A 386 5.97 19.25 17.79
C ARG A 386 5.18 20.56 17.80
N ASN A 387 4.89 21.15 18.96
CA ASN A 387 4.18 22.43 19.08
C ASN A 387 5.10 23.62 19.31
N GLN A 388 6.44 23.46 19.18
CA GLN A 388 7.40 24.56 19.31
C GLN A 388 8.38 24.50 18.14
N ALA A 389 7.92 24.78 16.94
CA ALA A 389 8.74 25.25 15.82
C ALA A 389 7.81 25.87 14.76
#